data_042d12eabd4f92832042937357a5525b
#
_entry.id   042d12eabd4f92832042937357a5525b
#
_cell.length_a   1.000
_cell.length_b   1.000
_cell.length_c   1.000
_cell.angle_alpha   90.00
_cell.angle_beta   90.00
_cell.angle_gamma   90.00
#
_symmetry.space_group_name_H-M   'P 1'
#
loop_
_entity.id
_entity.type
_entity.pdbx_description
1 polymer ?
#
loop_
_entity_poly.entity_id
_entity_poly.type
_entity_poly.pdbx_seq_one_letter_code
_entity_poly.pdbx_strand_id
1 'polypeptide(L)'
;MSPQAEPPAAYPYIPNAIPEVRAVMLREIGASSVEELYADVPRHLRLTEPLDLPSALRSEAELVRHVEGLLARNTSTREALSFLGAGCYPHHVPAVCDEVNSRSEFLTAYAGEPYEDHGRFQALFEYASMMGELLEMDVVNVPTYDGFQASATALRMACRITGRSSVLVTGSIGRDELSKIRDYLAPDVSVELVPFDPATGELDLDALSGALSQATAAVLVKSPSYLGVVETRVEEIAALAHGVGALAVGSTDPSTLGVLAPPAAWGADIACGDIQPLGMHQHFGGGHAGFIATHDDPRFVMEFPSRLFGITSTRVEGEYGFGDVAYERTSFAVREEGKEWVGTAAALWGITAGVYLALMGRRGMVELGEGMMARTRYAMDRLGSLPGVRLPFAGSHHVKEFVVDLSATGRTVAEVNAALLEHGIFGGKDLSTEFPELGQSALCCVTEYYDKEDIDVFVSSVKEVTS
;
A
#
# COMPACT_ATOMS: atom_id res chain seq x y z
N MET A 1 28.42 28.01 -39.11
CA MET A 1 27.70 29.14 -38.54
C MET A 1 27.72 28.92 -37.03
N SER A 2 28.39 29.82 -36.29
CA SER A 2 28.38 29.75 -34.83
C SER A 2 26.94 29.88 -34.33
N PRO A 3 26.48 29.11 -33.36
CA PRO A 3 25.15 29.30 -32.79
C PRO A 3 25.15 30.70 -32.17
N GLN A 4 24.31 31.58 -32.70
CA GLN A 4 24.04 32.87 -32.04
C GLN A 4 23.48 32.55 -30.67
N ALA A 5 24.16 33.03 -29.64
CA ALA A 5 23.64 32.96 -28.27
C ALA A 5 22.25 33.60 -28.26
N GLU A 6 21.22 32.81 -27.99
CA GLU A 6 19.88 33.34 -27.82
C GLU A 6 19.90 34.39 -26.70
N PRO A 7 19.20 35.53 -26.86
CA PRO A 7 19.11 36.50 -25.78
C PRO A 7 18.47 35.80 -24.54
N PRO A 8 18.95 36.10 -23.33
CA PRO A 8 18.42 35.52 -22.12
C PRO A 8 16.90 35.74 -22.06
N ALA A 9 16.14 34.67 -22.10
CA ALA A 9 14.69 34.77 -22.02
C ALA A 9 14.31 35.28 -20.62
N ALA A 10 13.54 36.36 -20.55
CA ALA A 10 12.90 36.76 -19.30
C ALA A 10 11.77 35.77 -18.99
N TYR A 11 11.91 34.99 -17.95
CA TYR A 11 10.89 34.04 -17.51
C TYR A 11 9.81 34.78 -16.70
N PRO A 12 8.56 34.83 -17.15
CA PRO A 12 7.52 35.63 -16.49
C PRO A 12 7.21 35.16 -15.06
N TYR A 13 7.54 33.91 -14.74
CA TYR A 13 7.32 33.34 -13.40
C TYR A 13 8.53 33.52 -12.45
N ILE A 14 9.65 34.08 -12.93
CA ILE A 14 10.82 34.36 -12.09
C ILE A 14 10.92 35.88 -11.93
N PRO A 15 10.55 36.43 -10.74
CA PRO A 15 10.65 37.86 -10.49
C PRO A 15 12.10 38.35 -10.67
N ASN A 16 12.26 39.56 -11.18
CA ASN A 16 13.56 40.22 -11.30
C ASN A 16 14.59 39.48 -12.19
N ALA A 17 14.13 38.60 -13.08
CA ALA A 17 14.97 37.92 -14.07
C ALA A 17 15.47 38.83 -15.19
N ILE A 18 14.94 40.05 -15.31
CA ILE A 18 15.34 41.06 -16.30
C ILE A 18 16.76 41.53 -16.00
N PRO A 19 17.68 41.53 -16.97
CA PRO A 19 19.09 41.88 -16.76
C PRO A 19 19.33 43.22 -16.11
N GLU A 20 18.53 44.23 -16.46
CA GLU A 20 18.59 45.57 -15.91
C GLU A 20 18.28 45.63 -14.43
N VAL A 21 17.23 44.92 -14.00
CA VAL A 21 16.83 44.86 -12.58
C VAL A 21 17.91 44.12 -11.79
N ARG A 22 18.40 43.01 -12.29
CA ARG A 22 19.49 42.26 -11.67
C ARG A 22 20.76 43.08 -11.53
N ALA A 23 21.11 43.88 -12.54
CA ALA A 23 22.27 44.78 -12.48
C ALA A 23 22.12 45.89 -11.44
N VAL A 24 20.90 46.42 -11.22
CA VAL A 24 20.63 47.37 -10.14
C VAL A 24 20.83 46.72 -8.79
N MET A 25 20.24 45.54 -8.56
CA MET A 25 20.35 44.81 -7.29
C MET A 25 21.79 44.44 -6.95
N LEU A 26 22.57 43.97 -7.92
CA LEU A 26 24.00 43.66 -7.72
C LEU A 26 24.80 44.90 -7.30
N ARG A 27 24.56 46.03 -7.95
CA ARG A 27 25.23 47.32 -7.57
C ARG A 27 24.88 47.72 -6.15
N GLU A 28 23.62 47.58 -5.72
CA GLU A 28 23.21 47.99 -4.37
C GLU A 28 23.90 47.16 -3.28
N ILE A 29 24.17 45.88 -3.53
CA ILE A 29 24.89 44.99 -2.59
C ILE A 29 26.41 45.02 -2.79
N GLY A 30 26.91 45.84 -3.72
CA GLY A 30 28.35 45.96 -3.99
C GLY A 30 28.98 44.80 -4.73
N ALA A 31 28.18 43.98 -5.39
CA ALA A 31 28.65 42.89 -6.21
C ALA A 31 28.69 43.24 -7.70
N SER A 32 29.65 42.72 -8.44
CA SER A 32 29.78 42.92 -9.88
C SER A 32 29.12 41.79 -10.70
N SER A 33 28.96 40.64 -10.10
CA SER A 33 28.35 39.47 -10.75
C SER A 33 27.66 38.59 -9.73
N VAL A 34 26.78 37.70 -10.21
CA VAL A 34 26.12 36.65 -9.38
C VAL A 34 27.15 35.65 -8.87
N GLU A 35 28.23 35.40 -9.62
CA GLU A 35 29.31 34.47 -9.26
C GLU A 35 30.00 34.85 -7.95
N GLU A 36 30.04 36.16 -7.63
CA GLU A 36 30.60 36.63 -6.35
C GLU A 36 29.77 36.18 -5.14
N LEU A 37 28.45 35.98 -5.31
CA LEU A 37 27.56 35.61 -4.22
C LEU A 37 27.77 34.16 -3.71
N TYR A 38 28.40 33.32 -4.53
CA TYR A 38 28.77 31.97 -4.13
C TYR A 38 30.28 31.72 -4.17
N ALA A 39 31.06 32.81 -3.92
CA ALA A 39 32.51 32.75 -3.84
C ALA A 39 33.01 31.75 -2.79
N ASP A 40 32.26 31.55 -1.72
CA ASP A 40 32.56 30.60 -0.62
C ASP A 40 32.40 29.12 -1.03
N VAL A 41 31.70 28.84 -2.13
CA VAL A 41 31.62 27.48 -2.65
C VAL A 41 32.97 27.11 -3.30
N PRO A 42 33.61 26.01 -2.89
CA PRO A 42 34.87 25.55 -3.48
C PRO A 42 34.76 25.40 -5.01
N ARG A 43 35.82 25.79 -5.74
CA ARG A 43 35.78 25.81 -7.21
C ARG A 43 35.40 24.46 -7.84
N HIS A 44 35.87 23.36 -7.27
CA HIS A 44 35.58 22.00 -7.78
C HIS A 44 34.10 21.57 -7.59
N LEU A 45 33.33 22.30 -6.81
CA LEU A 45 31.89 22.06 -6.61
C LEU A 45 31.03 23.02 -7.46
N ARG A 46 31.65 23.98 -8.17
CA ARG A 46 30.91 24.89 -9.04
C ARG A 46 30.79 24.32 -10.44
N LEU A 47 29.60 24.44 -11.00
CA LEU A 47 29.40 24.19 -12.42
C LEU A 47 30.15 25.24 -13.24
N THR A 48 31.09 24.80 -14.05
CA THR A 48 31.89 25.67 -14.95
C THR A 48 31.34 25.67 -16.38
N GLU A 49 30.54 24.66 -16.71
CA GLU A 49 29.89 24.51 -18.01
C GLU A 49 28.41 24.19 -17.83
N PRO A 50 27.55 24.59 -18.79
CA PRO A 50 26.15 24.18 -18.78
C PRO A 50 26.03 22.65 -18.72
N LEU A 51 24.97 22.15 -18.04
CA LEU A 51 24.64 20.74 -18.05
C LEU A 51 24.33 20.28 -19.48
N ASP A 52 24.82 19.10 -19.83
CA ASP A 52 24.47 18.43 -21.10
C ASP A 52 23.03 17.88 -21.01
N LEU A 53 22.08 18.76 -21.26
CA LEU A 53 20.66 18.46 -21.24
C LEU A 53 20.09 18.51 -22.66
N PRO A 54 19.07 17.67 -22.95
CA PRO A 54 18.33 17.79 -24.20
C PRO A 54 17.76 19.22 -24.39
N SER A 55 17.62 19.62 -25.64
CA SER A 55 17.00 20.91 -25.96
C SER A 55 15.60 21.00 -25.40
N ALA A 56 15.24 22.16 -24.84
CA ALA A 56 13.92 22.39 -24.30
C ALA A 56 12.84 22.28 -25.37
N LEU A 57 11.75 21.60 -25.06
CA LEU A 57 10.51 21.60 -25.84
C LEU A 57 9.80 22.93 -25.53
N ARG A 58 9.70 23.80 -26.56
CA ARG A 58 9.26 25.20 -26.35
C ARG A 58 7.77 25.42 -26.46
N SER A 59 7.06 24.53 -27.14
CA SER A 59 5.61 24.60 -27.27
C SER A 59 4.93 23.52 -26.48
N GLU A 60 3.77 23.85 -25.88
CA GLU A 60 2.93 22.88 -25.19
C GLU A 60 2.55 21.72 -26.12
N ALA A 61 2.25 22.00 -27.37
CA ALA A 61 1.92 20.98 -28.36
C ALA A 61 3.07 20.01 -28.64
N GLU A 62 4.34 20.47 -28.62
CA GLU A 62 5.50 19.58 -28.75
C GLU A 62 5.68 18.73 -27.48
N LEU A 63 5.52 19.34 -26.31
CA LEU A 63 5.60 18.66 -25.02
C LEU A 63 4.54 17.56 -24.92
N VAL A 64 3.30 17.87 -25.22
CA VAL A 64 2.18 16.90 -25.20
C VAL A 64 2.50 15.73 -26.15
N ARG A 65 2.84 15.98 -27.41
CA ARG A 65 3.18 14.90 -28.36
C ARG A 65 4.38 14.06 -27.91
N HIS A 66 5.39 14.68 -27.31
CA HIS A 66 6.54 13.97 -26.79
C HIS A 66 6.17 13.06 -25.63
N VAL A 67 5.41 13.57 -24.65
CA VAL A 67 4.98 12.81 -23.47
C VAL A 67 4.01 11.69 -23.87
N GLU A 68 3.01 12.00 -24.72
CA GLU A 68 2.07 10.98 -25.23
C GLU A 68 2.81 9.88 -26.01
N GLY A 69 3.82 10.25 -26.82
CA GLY A 69 4.66 9.29 -27.53
C GLY A 69 5.48 8.38 -26.61
N LEU A 70 5.91 8.88 -25.43
CA LEU A 70 6.54 8.05 -24.40
C LEU A 70 5.51 7.14 -23.70
N LEU A 71 4.37 7.69 -23.33
CA LEU A 71 3.29 6.96 -22.65
C LEU A 71 2.71 5.84 -23.52
N ALA A 72 2.57 6.08 -24.83
CA ALA A 72 2.10 5.08 -25.81
C ALA A 72 3.01 3.84 -25.93
N ARG A 73 4.19 3.85 -25.32
CA ARG A 73 5.08 2.67 -25.25
C ARG A 73 4.78 1.76 -24.05
N ASN A 74 3.94 2.22 -23.12
CA ASN A 74 3.47 1.39 -22.02
C ASN A 74 2.27 0.56 -22.47
N THR A 75 2.14 -0.62 -21.88
CA THR A 75 0.94 -1.44 -21.96
C THR A 75 0.19 -1.37 -20.63
N SER A 76 -1.03 -0.89 -20.66
CA SER A 76 -1.86 -0.75 -19.47
C SER A 76 -2.77 -1.95 -19.25
N THR A 77 -3.29 -2.11 -18.03
CA THR A 77 -4.30 -3.13 -17.71
C THR A 77 -5.69 -2.86 -18.34
N ARG A 78 -5.82 -1.77 -19.09
CA ARG A 78 -6.99 -1.52 -19.97
C ARG A 78 -6.82 -2.15 -21.36
N GLU A 79 -5.57 -2.41 -21.76
CA GLU A 79 -5.20 -2.94 -23.08
C GLU A 79 -4.84 -4.43 -23.01
N ALA A 80 -4.37 -4.88 -21.85
CA ALA A 80 -3.99 -6.27 -21.61
C ALA A 80 -4.61 -6.76 -20.30
N LEU A 81 -4.97 -8.05 -20.25
CA LEU A 81 -5.43 -8.70 -19.03
C LEU A 81 -4.25 -8.85 -18.06
N SER A 82 -4.48 -8.63 -16.77
CA SER A 82 -3.42 -8.76 -15.75
C SER A 82 -3.86 -9.69 -14.62
N PHE A 83 -3.23 -10.84 -14.53
CA PHE A 83 -3.42 -11.79 -13.43
C PHE A 83 -2.28 -11.75 -12.42
N LEU A 84 -1.55 -10.63 -12.37
CA LEU A 84 -0.50 -10.39 -11.37
C LEU A 84 -1.11 -10.28 -9.97
N GLY A 85 -0.53 -11.02 -9.03
CA GLY A 85 -0.79 -10.89 -7.60
C GLY A 85 0.19 -9.94 -6.91
N ALA A 86 0.33 -10.09 -5.59
CA ALA A 86 1.31 -9.44 -4.73
C ALA A 86 1.04 -7.99 -4.32
N GLY A 87 -0.22 -7.63 -4.10
CA GLY A 87 -0.57 -6.45 -3.29
C GLY A 87 -1.08 -5.23 -4.06
N CYS A 88 -0.98 -5.22 -5.40
CA CYS A 88 -1.57 -4.16 -6.22
C CYS A 88 -2.48 -4.79 -7.27
N TYR A 89 -3.78 -4.62 -7.12
CA TYR A 89 -4.78 -5.40 -7.85
C TYR A 89 -5.62 -4.57 -8.78
N PRO A 90 -6.03 -5.12 -9.95
CA PRO A 90 -7.03 -4.49 -10.79
C PRO A 90 -8.43 -4.70 -10.18
N HIS A 91 -8.92 -3.71 -9.43
CA HIS A 91 -10.30 -3.62 -8.97
C HIS A 91 -11.06 -2.60 -9.82
N HIS A 92 -12.38 -2.72 -9.86
CA HIS A 92 -13.21 -1.67 -10.43
C HIS A 92 -13.21 -0.44 -9.52
N VAL A 93 -12.81 0.70 -10.08
CA VAL A 93 -12.84 1.99 -9.38
C VAL A 93 -14.10 2.74 -9.83
N PRO A 94 -15.08 2.96 -8.93
CA PRO A 94 -16.28 3.73 -9.26
C PRO A 94 -15.95 5.18 -9.62
N ALA A 95 -16.60 5.73 -10.62
CA ALA A 95 -16.36 7.10 -11.10
C ALA A 95 -16.52 8.17 -10.01
N VAL A 96 -17.32 7.92 -8.98
CA VAL A 96 -17.46 8.84 -7.84
C VAL A 96 -16.16 8.98 -7.02
N CYS A 97 -15.31 7.95 -7.00
CA CYS A 97 -14.00 8.04 -6.36
C CYS A 97 -13.11 9.05 -7.07
N ASP A 98 -13.05 8.99 -8.41
CA ASP A 98 -12.29 9.94 -9.22
C ASP A 98 -12.86 11.36 -9.12
N GLU A 99 -14.19 11.50 -9.12
CA GLU A 99 -14.86 12.80 -8.95
C GLU A 99 -14.47 13.44 -7.62
N VAL A 100 -14.53 12.70 -6.51
CA VAL A 100 -14.16 13.21 -5.19
C VAL A 100 -12.66 13.53 -5.11
N ASN A 101 -11.81 12.68 -5.68
CA ASN A 101 -10.37 12.89 -5.68
C ASN A 101 -9.93 14.14 -6.45
N SER A 102 -10.74 14.60 -7.42
CA SER A 102 -10.45 15.80 -8.20
C SER A 102 -10.91 17.10 -7.55
N ARG A 103 -11.68 17.05 -6.44
CA ARG A 103 -12.24 18.21 -5.78
C ARG A 103 -11.19 18.96 -4.95
N SER A 104 -11.11 20.26 -5.14
CA SER A 104 -10.11 21.12 -4.49
C SER A 104 -10.21 21.12 -2.95
N GLU A 105 -11.42 20.94 -2.39
CA GLU A 105 -11.63 20.87 -0.95
C GLU A 105 -10.94 19.65 -0.28
N PHE A 106 -10.60 18.62 -1.04
CA PHE A 106 -9.92 17.42 -0.54
C PHE A 106 -8.44 17.37 -0.91
N LEU A 107 -7.96 18.27 -1.76
CA LEU A 107 -6.58 18.29 -2.27
C LEU A 107 -5.60 19.08 -1.39
N THR A 108 -5.99 19.55 -0.23
CA THR A 108 -5.14 20.30 0.68
C THR A 108 -3.93 19.48 1.11
N ALA A 109 -2.73 20.04 1.03
CA ALA A 109 -1.48 19.34 1.24
C ALA A 109 -1.25 18.90 2.69
N TYR A 110 -1.72 19.67 3.66
CA TYR A 110 -1.45 19.46 5.08
C TYR A 110 -2.72 19.19 5.86
N ALA A 111 -2.85 17.97 6.37
CA ALA A 111 -3.86 17.66 7.35
C ALA A 111 -3.43 18.22 8.71
N GLY A 112 -4.28 19.00 9.33
CA GLY A 112 -4.16 19.34 10.72
C GLY A 112 -3.78 20.78 11.03
N GLU A 113 -3.69 21.66 10.06
CA GLU A 113 -3.71 23.08 10.34
C GLU A 113 -5.16 23.52 10.60
N PRO A 114 -5.47 24.16 11.75
CA PRO A 114 -6.87 24.38 12.19
C PRO A 114 -7.73 25.21 11.24
N TYR A 115 -7.16 25.88 10.27
CA TYR A 115 -7.88 26.76 9.33
C TYR A 115 -7.79 26.30 7.88
N GLU A 116 -6.99 25.29 7.57
CA GLU A 116 -6.74 24.87 6.18
C GLU A 116 -7.49 23.58 5.82
N ASP A 117 -7.75 22.72 6.80
CA ASP A 117 -8.24 21.35 6.57
C ASP A 117 -9.64 21.05 7.16
N HIS A 118 -10.40 22.07 7.55
CA HIS A 118 -11.68 21.87 8.25
C HIS A 118 -12.67 20.99 7.47
N GLY A 119 -12.74 21.10 6.15
CA GLY A 119 -13.62 20.28 5.32
C GLY A 119 -13.22 18.81 5.29
N ARG A 120 -11.96 18.49 5.51
CA ARG A 120 -11.41 17.15 5.52
C ARG A 120 -11.65 16.41 6.84
N PHE A 121 -11.80 17.11 7.93
CA PHE A 121 -11.97 16.49 9.25
C PHE A 121 -13.18 15.58 9.30
N GLN A 122 -14.31 16.01 8.76
CA GLN A 122 -15.49 15.16 8.67
C GLN A 122 -15.25 13.96 7.76
N ALA A 123 -14.69 14.14 6.57
CA ALA A 123 -14.43 13.06 5.62
C ALA A 123 -13.45 12.02 6.20
N LEU A 124 -12.42 12.45 6.92
CA LEU A 124 -11.47 11.56 7.58
C LEU A 124 -12.09 10.83 8.79
N PHE A 125 -12.97 11.51 9.54
CA PHE A 125 -13.75 10.85 10.60
C PHE A 125 -14.70 9.79 10.02
N GLU A 126 -15.37 10.09 8.91
CA GLU A 126 -16.27 9.14 8.24
C GLU A 126 -15.50 7.93 7.69
N TYR A 127 -14.34 8.16 7.08
CA TYR A 127 -13.43 7.08 6.68
C TYR A 127 -13.05 6.19 7.87
N ALA A 128 -12.55 6.81 8.95
CA ALA A 128 -12.11 6.08 10.14
C ALA A 128 -13.26 5.29 10.77
N SER A 129 -14.47 5.86 10.80
CA SER A 129 -15.66 5.21 11.33
C SER A 129 -16.08 4.00 10.49
N MET A 130 -16.12 4.13 9.16
CA MET A 130 -16.50 3.01 8.28
C MET A 130 -15.45 1.90 8.30
N MET A 131 -14.15 2.25 8.34
CA MET A 131 -13.09 1.26 8.52
C MET A 131 -13.18 0.59 9.90
N GLY A 132 -13.46 1.35 10.95
CA GLY A 132 -13.68 0.80 12.29
C GLY A 132 -14.81 -0.23 12.33
N GLU A 133 -15.95 0.09 11.73
CA GLU A 133 -17.06 -0.85 11.58
C GLU A 133 -16.69 -2.11 10.79
N LEU A 134 -15.92 -1.95 9.68
CA LEU A 134 -15.49 -3.08 8.86
C LEU A 134 -14.50 -3.99 9.58
N LEU A 135 -13.63 -3.41 10.42
CA LEU A 135 -12.59 -4.11 11.18
C LEU A 135 -13.04 -4.56 12.57
N GLU A 136 -14.21 -4.11 13.04
CA GLU A 136 -14.69 -4.23 14.42
C GLU A 136 -13.69 -3.64 15.44
N MET A 137 -13.05 -2.51 15.07
CA MET A 137 -12.07 -1.76 15.89
C MET A 137 -12.59 -0.33 16.14
N ASP A 138 -12.19 0.27 17.26
CA ASP A 138 -12.72 1.56 17.71
C ASP A 138 -11.95 2.76 17.13
N VAL A 139 -10.67 2.61 16.84
CA VAL A 139 -9.77 3.69 16.42
C VAL A 139 -9.01 3.29 15.18
N VAL A 140 -9.05 4.14 14.16
CA VAL A 140 -8.35 3.96 12.87
C VAL A 140 -7.55 5.23 12.56
N ASN A 141 -6.31 5.06 12.07
CA ASN A 141 -5.41 6.16 11.71
C ASN A 141 -5.85 6.91 10.44
N VAL A 142 -5.33 8.11 10.25
CA VAL A 142 -5.16 8.67 8.90
C VAL A 142 -4.11 7.82 8.19
N PRO A 143 -4.34 7.35 6.94
CA PRO A 143 -3.52 6.31 6.36
C PRO A 143 -2.02 6.62 6.31
N THR A 144 -1.20 5.60 6.55
CA THR A 144 0.23 5.58 6.26
C THR A 144 0.48 5.54 4.75
N TYR A 145 1.74 5.53 4.30
CA TYR A 145 2.05 5.55 2.87
C TYR A 145 1.65 4.26 2.14
N ASP A 146 1.73 3.11 2.81
CA ASP A 146 1.34 1.81 2.29
C ASP A 146 1.07 0.81 3.43
N GLY A 147 0.52 -0.36 3.08
CA GLY A 147 0.26 -1.45 4.02
C GLY A 147 1.53 -2.04 4.62
N PHE A 148 2.67 -1.97 3.93
CA PHE A 148 3.95 -2.46 4.46
C PHE A 148 4.43 -1.57 5.61
N GLN A 149 4.30 -0.25 5.46
CA GLN A 149 4.57 0.66 6.57
C GLN A 149 3.58 0.44 7.71
N ALA A 150 2.30 0.23 7.41
CA ALA A 150 1.30 -0.06 8.44
C ALA A 150 1.68 -1.29 9.28
N SER A 151 2.09 -2.40 8.61
CA SER A 151 2.57 -3.62 9.28
C SER A 151 3.81 -3.35 10.16
N ALA A 152 4.80 -2.64 9.61
CA ALA A 152 6.03 -2.31 10.32
C ALA A 152 5.78 -1.40 11.54
N THR A 153 4.92 -0.39 11.38
CA THR A 153 4.52 0.51 12.47
C THR A 153 3.71 -0.23 13.53
N ALA A 154 2.76 -1.09 13.15
CA ALA A 154 1.99 -1.91 14.09
C ALA A 154 2.91 -2.79 14.98
N LEU A 155 3.93 -3.40 14.38
CA LEU A 155 4.94 -4.16 15.13
C LEU A 155 5.78 -3.26 16.04
N ARG A 156 6.14 -2.06 15.60
CA ARG A 156 6.86 -1.08 16.45
C ARG A 156 6.00 -0.62 17.62
N MET A 157 4.70 -0.36 17.39
CA MET A 157 3.72 -0.07 18.44
C MET A 157 3.69 -1.21 19.48
N ALA A 158 3.56 -2.45 19.02
CA ALA A 158 3.54 -3.64 19.88
C ALA A 158 4.82 -3.77 20.73
N CYS A 159 5.99 -3.50 20.17
CA CYS A 159 7.25 -3.49 20.90
C CYS A 159 7.26 -2.45 22.03
N ARG A 160 6.76 -1.24 21.77
CA ARG A 160 6.70 -0.18 22.80
C ARG A 160 5.67 -0.50 23.89
N ILE A 161 4.49 -1.00 23.49
CA ILE A 161 3.42 -1.38 24.44
C ILE A 161 3.89 -2.49 25.40
N THR A 162 4.56 -3.50 24.87
CA THR A 162 5.02 -4.65 25.67
C THR A 162 6.36 -4.41 26.35
N GLY A 163 7.13 -3.41 25.92
CA GLY A 163 8.52 -3.19 26.36
C GLY A 163 9.47 -4.30 25.92
N ARG A 164 9.15 -5.02 24.83
CA ARG A 164 9.92 -6.16 24.32
C ARG A 164 10.48 -5.87 22.92
N SER A 165 11.46 -6.65 22.47
CA SER A 165 12.24 -6.36 21.26
C SER A 165 12.39 -7.57 20.32
N SER A 166 11.48 -8.54 20.36
CA SER A 166 11.43 -9.65 19.41
C SER A 166 10.05 -9.75 18.81
N VAL A 167 9.94 -9.90 17.51
CA VAL A 167 8.69 -10.12 16.79
C VAL A 167 8.76 -11.37 15.93
N LEU A 168 7.67 -12.11 15.89
CA LEU A 168 7.48 -13.26 15.02
C LEU A 168 6.60 -12.85 13.86
N VAL A 169 7.00 -13.22 12.65
CA VAL A 169 6.29 -12.87 11.41
C VAL A 169 6.03 -14.13 10.62
N THR A 170 4.84 -14.28 10.06
CA THR A 170 4.51 -15.42 9.19
C THR A 170 5.51 -15.56 8.04
N GLY A 171 5.93 -16.79 7.74
CA GLY A 171 6.84 -17.09 6.63
C GLY A 171 6.18 -16.94 5.26
N SER A 172 4.86 -16.97 5.19
CA SER A 172 4.08 -16.67 3.98
C SER A 172 3.88 -15.16 3.77
N ILE A 173 4.96 -14.37 3.88
CA ILE A 173 5.00 -12.92 3.67
C ILE A 173 5.87 -12.57 2.45
N GLY A 174 5.49 -11.53 1.70
CA GLY A 174 6.26 -11.05 0.55
C GLY A 174 7.63 -10.49 0.96
N ARG A 175 8.63 -10.69 0.11
CA ARG A 175 10.01 -10.28 0.36
C ARG A 175 10.14 -8.77 0.61
N ASP A 176 9.40 -7.96 -0.15
CA ASP A 176 9.46 -6.50 -0.06
C ASP A 176 8.87 -6.00 1.26
N GLU A 177 7.73 -6.57 1.68
CA GLU A 177 7.12 -6.27 2.99
C GLU A 177 8.05 -6.68 4.13
N LEU A 178 8.63 -7.88 4.06
CA LEU A 178 9.59 -8.35 5.07
C LEU A 178 10.83 -7.47 5.13
N SER A 179 11.37 -7.05 3.98
CA SER A 179 12.51 -6.12 3.92
C SER A 179 12.18 -4.82 4.63
N LYS A 180 11.01 -4.24 4.35
CA LYS A 180 10.56 -3.01 5.00
C LYS A 180 10.39 -3.16 6.51
N ILE A 181 9.79 -4.27 6.95
CA ILE A 181 9.65 -4.58 8.38
C ILE A 181 11.02 -4.65 9.05
N ARG A 182 11.98 -5.36 8.45
CA ARG A 182 13.33 -5.48 9.01
C ARG A 182 14.05 -4.14 9.09
N ASP A 183 14.02 -3.35 8.02
CA ASP A 183 14.66 -2.03 7.99
C ASP A 183 14.04 -1.08 9.02
N TYR A 184 12.71 -1.08 9.12
CA TYR A 184 11.99 -0.19 10.04
C TYR A 184 12.19 -0.56 11.51
N LEU A 185 12.35 -1.83 11.82
CA LEU A 185 12.55 -2.34 13.18
C LEU A 185 14.03 -2.35 13.61
N ALA A 186 14.96 -2.29 12.65
CA ALA A 186 16.40 -2.25 12.97
C ALA A 186 16.78 -0.95 13.69
N PRO A 187 17.87 -0.95 14.52
CA PRO A 187 18.62 -2.14 14.96
C PRO A 187 18.05 -2.80 16.22
N ASP A 188 16.99 -2.26 16.80
CA ASP A 188 16.57 -2.51 18.18
C ASP A 188 15.69 -3.76 18.33
N VAL A 189 15.07 -4.22 17.27
CA VAL A 189 14.09 -5.32 17.30
C VAL A 189 14.53 -6.46 16.40
N SER A 190 14.51 -7.68 16.93
CA SER A 190 14.74 -8.90 16.14
C SER A 190 13.46 -9.34 15.43
N VAL A 191 13.60 -9.72 14.16
CA VAL A 191 12.49 -10.23 13.31
C VAL A 191 12.79 -11.65 12.93
N GLU A 192 11.97 -12.58 13.42
CA GLU A 192 12.07 -14.01 13.14
C GLU A 192 10.89 -14.47 12.29
N LEU A 193 11.16 -15.31 11.28
CA LEU A 193 10.11 -15.89 10.44
C LEU A 193 9.66 -17.24 11.04
N VAL A 194 8.34 -17.39 11.16
CA VAL A 194 7.71 -18.65 11.50
C VAL A 194 7.30 -19.32 10.19
N PRO A 195 7.77 -20.54 9.88
CA PRO A 195 7.46 -21.22 8.62
C PRO A 195 5.96 -21.45 8.46
N PHE A 196 5.53 -21.64 7.22
CA PHE A 196 4.20 -22.14 6.88
C PHE A 196 4.26 -23.66 6.62
N ASP A 197 3.13 -24.33 6.79
CA ASP A 197 2.97 -25.75 6.41
C ASP A 197 2.98 -25.89 4.88
N PRO A 198 3.92 -26.61 4.28
CA PRO A 198 4.01 -26.77 2.83
C PRO A 198 2.79 -27.46 2.18
N ALA A 199 1.96 -28.16 2.95
CA ALA A 199 0.78 -28.82 2.44
C ALA A 199 -0.43 -27.89 2.35
N THR A 200 -0.54 -26.93 3.27
CA THR A 200 -1.70 -26.03 3.37
C THR A 200 -1.38 -24.58 3.03
N GLY A 201 -0.12 -24.13 3.19
CA GLY A 201 0.27 -22.74 3.09
C GLY A 201 -0.10 -21.90 4.32
N GLU A 202 -0.75 -22.47 5.33
CA GLU A 202 -1.08 -21.85 6.61
C GLU A 202 0.13 -21.83 7.54
N LEU A 203 0.10 -20.97 8.58
CA LEU A 203 1.17 -20.88 9.57
C LEU A 203 1.36 -22.21 10.30
N ASP A 204 2.61 -22.67 10.47
CA ASP A 204 2.94 -23.84 11.27
C ASP A 204 2.83 -23.52 12.77
N LEU A 205 1.77 -24.02 13.43
CA LEU A 205 1.51 -23.76 14.85
C LEU A 205 2.53 -24.40 15.78
N ASP A 206 3.10 -25.54 15.41
CA ASP A 206 4.12 -26.19 16.22
C ASP A 206 5.42 -25.35 16.20
N ALA A 207 5.79 -24.87 15.02
CA ALA A 207 6.91 -23.93 14.87
C ALA A 207 6.65 -22.60 15.61
N LEU A 208 5.43 -22.05 15.50
CA LEU A 208 5.05 -20.85 16.26
C LEU A 208 5.19 -21.08 17.76
N SER A 209 4.64 -22.15 18.28
CA SER A 209 4.69 -22.50 19.69
C SER A 209 6.13 -22.66 20.19
N GLY A 210 7.02 -23.22 19.34
CA GLY A 210 8.44 -23.37 19.65
C GLY A 210 9.23 -22.07 19.64
N ALA A 211 8.82 -21.07 18.84
CA ALA A 211 9.48 -19.76 18.71
C ALA A 211 9.01 -18.74 19.78
N LEU A 212 7.81 -18.91 20.31
CA LEU A 212 7.23 -18.02 21.30
C LEU A 212 8.03 -18.02 22.62
N SER A 213 8.27 -16.84 23.17
CA SER A 213 8.99 -16.65 24.42
C SER A 213 8.53 -15.40 25.18
N GLN A 214 9.02 -15.23 26.40
CA GLN A 214 8.79 -13.99 27.18
C GLN A 214 9.43 -12.74 26.56
N ALA A 215 10.33 -12.90 25.57
CA ALA A 215 10.92 -11.78 24.83
C ALA A 215 10.06 -11.38 23.62
N THR A 216 9.09 -12.20 23.22
CA THR A 216 8.22 -11.93 22.07
C THR A 216 7.28 -10.77 22.36
N ALA A 217 7.37 -9.70 21.58
CA ALA A 217 6.50 -8.53 21.64
C ALA A 217 5.19 -8.74 20.89
N ALA A 218 5.28 -9.32 19.68
CA ALA A 218 4.14 -9.54 18.81
C ALA A 218 4.33 -10.73 17.88
N VAL A 219 3.20 -11.25 17.42
CA VAL A 219 3.09 -12.18 16.28
C VAL A 219 2.32 -11.46 15.17
N LEU A 220 2.94 -11.27 14.00
CA LEU A 220 2.25 -10.79 12.79
C LEU A 220 1.73 -11.97 12.00
N VAL A 221 0.40 -12.02 11.84
CA VAL A 221 -0.28 -12.96 10.95
C VAL A 221 -0.98 -12.20 9.83
N LYS A 222 -0.84 -12.69 8.60
CA LYS A 222 -1.48 -12.10 7.41
C LYS A 222 -2.55 -13.06 6.88
N SER A 223 -3.81 -12.59 6.84
CA SER A 223 -4.92 -13.41 6.33
C SER A 223 -5.86 -12.56 5.45
N PRO A 224 -6.00 -12.89 4.16
CA PRO A 224 -5.25 -13.88 3.41
C PRO A 224 -3.74 -13.61 3.39
N SER A 225 -2.92 -14.68 3.35
CA SER A 225 -1.45 -14.57 3.31
C SER A 225 -0.96 -14.04 1.96
N TYR A 226 0.33 -13.73 1.84
CA TYR A 226 0.94 -13.36 0.54
C TYR A 226 0.82 -14.47 -0.52
N LEU A 227 0.72 -15.74 -0.10
CA LEU A 227 0.48 -16.85 -1.00
C LEU A 227 -1.02 -17.06 -1.34
N GLY A 228 -1.86 -16.14 -0.92
CA GLY A 228 -3.31 -16.14 -1.19
C GLY A 228 -4.13 -17.07 -0.30
N VAL A 229 -3.50 -17.72 0.68
CA VAL A 229 -4.17 -18.67 1.58
C VAL A 229 -4.82 -17.93 2.74
N VAL A 230 -6.08 -18.23 3.00
CA VAL A 230 -6.79 -17.78 4.21
C VAL A 230 -6.31 -18.59 5.40
N GLU A 231 -5.77 -17.92 6.42
CA GLU A 231 -5.37 -18.58 7.66
C GLU A 231 -6.62 -18.95 8.48
N THR A 232 -6.85 -20.24 8.68
CA THR A 232 -8.06 -20.75 9.33
C THR A 232 -7.93 -20.88 10.86
N ARG A 233 -6.69 -20.81 11.38
CA ARG A 233 -6.40 -20.98 12.80
C ARG A 233 -5.97 -19.69 13.49
N VAL A 234 -6.49 -18.55 13.00
CA VAL A 234 -6.13 -17.21 13.51
C VAL A 234 -6.42 -17.05 15.01
N GLU A 235 -7.50 -17.63 15.52
CA GLU A 235 -7.85 -17.61 16.95
C GLU A 235 -6.81 -18.38 17.81
N GLU A 236 -6.32 -19.52 17.32
CA GLU A 236 -5.28 -20.29 18.00
C GLU A 236 -3.96 -19.54 18.02
N ILE A 237 -3.61 -18.88 16.90
CA ILE A 237 -2.41 -18.02 16.79
C ILE A 237 -2.48 -16.87 17.82
N ALA A 238 -3.59 -16.17 17.87
CA ALA A 238 -3.79 -15.09 18.84
C ALA A 238 -3.71 -15.61 20.28
N ALA A 239 -4.35 -16.74 20.60
CA ALA A 239 -4.30 -17.34 21.91
C ALA A 239 -2.87 -17.76 22.32
N LEU A 240 -2.08 -18.32 21.40
CA LEU A 240 -0.67 -18.65 21.66
C LEU A 240 0.18 -17.41 21.92
N ALA A 241 0.00 -16.32 21.16
CA ALA A 241 0.67 -15.04 21.40
C ALA A 241 0.32 -14.49 22.78
N HIS A 242 -0.96 -14.40 23.11
CA HIS A 242 -1.45 -13.93 24.41
C HIS A 242 -0.96 -14.80 25.58
N GLY A 243 -0.80 -16.10 25.36
CA GLY A 243 -0.29 -17.05 26.37
C GLY A 243 1.10 -16.70 26.91
N VAL A 244 1.92 -15.99 26.13
CA VAL A 244 3.22 -15.45 26.56
C VAL A 244 3.19 -13.94 26.81
N GLY A 245 2.02 -13.30 26.71
CA GLY A 245 1.84 -11.85 26.86
C GLY A 245 2.38 -11.05 25.66
N ALA A 246 2.51 -11.68 24.49
CA ALA A 246 2.75 -11.00 23.22
C ALA A 246 1.43 -10.50 22.62
N LEU A 247 1.48 -9.51 21.75
CA LEU A 247 0.31 -9.00 21.02
C LEU A 247 0.12 -9.77 19.71
N ALA A 248 -1.16 -9.95 19.32
CA ALA A 248 -1.53 -10.45 18.00
C ALA A 248 -1.73 -9.26 17.05
N VAL A 249 -0.94 -9.20 15.98
CA VAL A 249 -1.06 -8.20 14.92
C VAL A 249 -1.64 -8.86 13.67
N GLY A 250 -2.84 -8.44 13.28
CA GLY A 250 -3.54 -8.98 12.12
C GLY A 250 -3.38 -8.09 10.90
N SER A 251 -2.67 -8.56 9.87
CA SER A 251 -2.64 -7.90 8.57
C SER A 251 -3.71 -8.49 7.66
N THR A 252 -4.56 -7.65 7.07
CA THR A 252 -5.66 -8.13 6.22
C THR A 252 -5.91 -7.21 5.03
N ASP A 253 -6.49 -7.80 3.99
CA ASP A 253 -7.03 -7.07 2.84
C ASP A 253 -8.50 -6.70 3.12
N PRO A 254 -8.84 -5.41 3.24
CA PRO A 254 -10.17 -4.99 3.64
C PRO A 254 -11.26 -5.34 2.62
N SER A 255 -10.91 -5.58 1.34
CA SER A 255 -11.88 -6.03 0.33
C SER A 255 -12.43 -7.43 0.61
N THR A 256 -11.74 -8.20 1.43
CA THR A 256 -12.15 -9.56 1.79
C THR A 256 -13.11 -9.64 2.99
N LEU A 257 -13.25 -8.54 3.73
CA LEU A 257 -14.00 -8.50 5.00
C LEU A 257 -15.52 -8.51 4.83
N GLY A 258 -16.01 -8.52 3.60
CA GLY A 258 -17.41 -8.87 3.32
C GLY A 258 -17.73 -10.35 3.51
N VAL A 259 -16.71 -11.23 3.51
CA VAL A 259 -16.86 -12.70 3.58
C VAL A 259 -15.96 -13.36 4.63
N LEU A 260 -14.91 -12.68 5.09
CA LEU A 260 -14.03 -13.17 6.16
C LEU A 260 -14.32 -12.42 7.47
N ALA A 261 -14.11 -13.08 8.59
CA ALA A 261 -14.15 -12.46 9.91
C ALA A 261 -13.04 -11.41 10.05
N PRO A 262 -13.32 -10.22 10.59
CA PRO A 262 -12.33 -9.17 10.77
C PRO A 262 -11.31 -9.53 11.86
N PRO A 263 -10.11 -8.91 11.86
CA PRO A 263 -9.07 -9.20 12.84
C PRO A 263 -9.50 -9.11 14.30
N ALA A 264 -10.36 -8.19 14.66
CA ALA A 264 -10.89 -8.08 16.03
C ALA A 264 -11.67 -9.33 16.46
N ALA A 265 -12.44 -9.93 15.56
CA ALA A 265 -13.28 -11.08 15.88
C ALA A 265 -12.48 -12.33 16.28
N TRP A 266 -11.22 -12.44 15.86
CA TRP A 266 -10.35 -13.57 16.21
C TRP A 266 -9.25 -13.20 17.23
N GLY A 267 -9.33 -12.01 17.82
CA GLY A 267 -8.49 -11.61 18.93
C GLY A 267 -7.22 -10.86 18.56
N ALA A 268 -7.14 -10.24 17.38
CA ALA A 268 -6.06 -9.31 17.08
C ALA A 268 -6.15 -8.07 17.97
N ASP A 269 -5.03 -7.67 18.54
CA ASP A 269 -4.88 -6.43 19.33
C ASP A 269 -4.71 -5.22 18.43
N ILE A 270 -4.04 -5.40 17.29
CA ILE A 270 -3.80 -4.38 16.27
C ILE A 270 -4.15 -4.99 14.91
N ALA A 271 -5.00 -4.31 14.16
CA ALA A 271 -5.25 -4.63 12.75
C ALA A 271 -4.49 -3.66 11.84
N CYS A 272 -3.96 -4.15 10.72
CA CYS A 272 -3.30 -3.34 9.72
C CYS A 272 -3.50 -3.91 8.31
N GLY A 273 -3.14 -3.13 7.29
CA GLY A 273 -3.24 -3.57 5.90
C GLY A 273 -3.20 -2.40 4.92
N ASP A 274 -3.51 -2.68 3.67
CA ASP A 274 -3.52 -1.70 2.58
C ASP A 274 -4.95 -1.46 2.08
N ILE A 275 -5.31 -0.19 1.86
CA ILE A 275 -6.64 0.19 1.40
C ILE A 275 -6.72 0.38 -0.13
N GLN A 276 -5.68 0.04 -0.91
CA GLN A 276 -5.72 0.14 -2.36
C GLN A 276 -6.98 -0.50 -2.98
N PRO A 277 -7.44 -1.66 -2.50
CA PRO A 277 -8.66 -2.30 -3.03
C PRO A 277 -9.96 -1.51 -2.81
N LEU A 278 -9.94 -0.47 -1.99
CA LEU A 278 -11.11 0.34 -1.66
C LEU A 278 -11.20 1.61 -2.54
N GLY A 279 -11.25 1.42 -3.86
CA GLY A 279 -11.54 2.49 -4.82
C GLY A 279 -10.31 3.27 -5.31
N MET A 280 -9.11 2.71 -5.22
CA MET A 280 -7.90 3.30 -5.77
C MET A 280 -7.43 2.59 -7.03
N HIS A 281 -7.06 3.37 -8.06
CA HIS A 281 -6.38 2.84 -9.23
C HIS A 281 -4.99 2.30 -8.86
N GLN A 282 -4.44 1.43 -9.69
CA GLN A 282 -3.13 0.80 -9.46
C GLN A 282 -1.97 1.79 -9.50
N HIS A 283 -2.09 2.93 -10.21
CA HIS A 283 -1.03 3.95 -10.35
C HIS A 283 0.36 3.35 -10.58
N PHE A 284 0.47 2.42 -11.51
CA PHE A 284 1.71 1.71 -11.84
C PHE A 284 2.36 0.97 -10.64
N GLY A 285 1.53 0.51 -9.70
CA GLY A 285 1.97 -0.15 -8.47
C GLY A 285 2.17 0.80 -7.28
N GLY A 286 1.89 2.11 -7.42
CA GLY A 286 2.08 3.12 -6.38
C GLY A 286 0.80 3.67 -5.74
N GLY A 287 -0.36 3.14 -6.10
CA GLY A 287 -1.66 3.57 -5.55
C GLY A 287 -1.97 2.92 -4.20
N HIS A 288 -1.15 3.19 -3.18
CA HIS A 288 -1.24 2.53 -1.86
C HIS A 288 -1.51 3.51 -0.73
N ALA A 289 -2.15 2.99 0.33
CA ALA A 289 -2.24 3.67 1.62
C ALA A 289 -2.51 2.62 2.71
N GLY A 290 -1.86 2.77 3.87
CA GLY A 290 -1.93 1.79 4.94
C GLY A 290 -2.88 2.19 6.07
N PHE A 291 -3.67 1.25 6.57
CA PHE A 291 -4.44 1.46 7.78
C PHE A 291 -3.81 0.75 8.98
N ILE A 292 -4.02 1.33 10.16
CA ILE A 292 -3.74 0.73 11.46
C ILE A 292 -4.99 0.98 12.31
N ALA A 293 -5.48 -0.06 12.97
CA ALA A 293 -6.66 0.03 13.82
C ALA A 293 -6.47 -0.72 15.13
N THR A 294 -7.08 -0.21 16.20
CA THR A 294 -7.05 -0.80 17.54
C THR A 294 -8.37 -0.56 18.27
N HIS A 295 -8.57 -1.24 19.39
CA HIS A 295 -9.57 -0.83 20.36
C HIS A 295 -9.19 0.50 21.03
N ASP A 296 -10.19 1.22 21.60
CA ASP A 296 -9.99 2.49 22.32
C ASP A 296 -9.40 2.25 23.73
N ASP A 297 -8.19 1.71 23.76
CA ASP A 297 -7.38 1.58 24.98
C ASP A 297 -6.24 2.62 24.90
N PRO A 298 -6.06 3.47 25.93
CA PRO A 298 -5.01 4.48 25.94
C PRO A 298 -3.61 3.94 25.66
N ARG A 299 -3.30 2.69 26.01
CA ARG A 299 -2.01 2.06 25.74
C ARG A 299 -1.74 1.94 24.24
N PHE A 300 -2.77 1.71 23.44
CA PHE A 300 -2.68 1.62 21.98
C PHE A 300 -2.80 2.99 21.33
N VAL A 301 -3.77 3.79 21.77
CA VAL A 301 -4.04 5.12 21.19
C VAL A 301 -2.82 6.03 21.30
N MET A 302 -2.05 5.96 22.39
CA MET A 302 -0.79 6.71 22.59
C MET A 302 0.32 6.33 21.60
N GLU A 303 0.19 5.25 20.88
CA GLU A 303 1.22 4.74 19.96
C GLU A 303 0.95 5.07 18.49
N PHE A 304 -0.25 5.61 18.15
CA PHE A 304 -0.60 5.93 16.77
C PHE A 304 0.36 6.94 16.13
N PRO A 305 0.77 6.72 14.87
CA PRO A 305 1.76 7.55 14.17
C PRO A 305 1.16 8.77 13.48
N SER A 306 -0.13 9.03 13.66
CA SER A 306 -0.86 10.11 13.00
C SER A 306 -1.83 10.79 13.94
N ARG A 307 -2.32 11.96 13.54
CA ARG A 307 -3.48 12.56 14.19
C ARG A 307 -4.69 11.66 14.02
N LEU A 308 -5.60 11.76 14.98
CA LEU A 308 -6.88 11.08 14.99
C LEU A 308 -7.97 12.13 14.89
N PHE A 309 -9.04 11.83 14.17
CA PHE A 309 -10.17 12.73 14.00
C PHE A 309 -11.39 12.22 14.76
N GLY A 310 -12.08 13.13 15.39
CA GLY A 310 -13.22 12.82 16.25
C GLY A 310 -14.40 13.73 15.96
N ILE A 311 -15.53 13.36 16.56
CA ILE A 311 -16.77 14.12 16.58
C ILE A 311 -17.08 14.55 18.02
N THR A 312 -17.58 15.77 18.21
CA THR A 312 -18.03 16.26 19.50
C THR A 312 -19.28 17.14 19.33
N SER A 313 -20.07 17.27 20.39
CA SER A 313 -21.17 18.25 20.42
C SER A 313 -20.62 19.66 20.40
N THR A 314 -21.30 20.57 19.69
CA THR A 314 -21.00 22.01 19.72
C THR A 314 -21.71 22.70 20.90
N ARG A 315 -21.64 24.04 20.96
CA ARG A 315 -22.40 24.83 21.95
C ARG A 315 -23.90 24.92 21.64
N VAL A 316 -24.26 24.51 20.44
CA VAL A 316 -25.66 24.48 19.99
C VAL A 316 -26.19 23.06 20.13
N GLU A 317 -27.30 22.90 20.85
CA GLU A 317 -27.89 21.59 21.06
C GLU A 317 -28.31 20.94 19.73
N GLY A 318 -27.88 19.69 19.54
CA GLY A 318 -28.15 18.91 18.31
C GLY A 318 -27.14 19.16 17.17
N GLU A 319 -26.16 20.06 17.34
CA GLU A 319 -25.08 20.25 16.39
C GLU A 319 -23.82 19.52 16.83
N TYR A 320 -23.08 19.02 15.83
CA TYR A 320 -21.80 18.33 16.01
C TYR A 320 -20.70 19.06 15.25
N GLY A 321 -19.51 19.01 15.79
CA GLY A 321 -18.29 19.49 15.16
C GLY A 321 -17.29 18.34 14.96
N PHE A 322 -16.43 18.48 13.95
CA PHE A 322 -15.36 17.55 13.68
C PHE A 322 -14.02 18.26 13.92
N GLY A 323 -13.05 17.51 14.45
CA GLY A 323 -11.74 18.08 14.75
C GLY A 323 -10.73 17.02 15.13
N ASP A 324 -9.52 17.48 15.43
CA ASP A 324 -8.51 16.62 16.04
C ASP A 324 -8.99 16.09 17.38
N VAL A 325 -8.68 14.84 17.63
CA VAL A 325 -8.78 14.25 18.97
C VAL A 325 -7.78 14.99 19.89
N ALA A 326 -8.16 15.22 21.15
CA ALA A 326 -7.33 15.90 22.12
C ALA A 326 -5.91 15.29 22.16
N TYR A 327 -4.89 16.12 22.08
CA TYR A 327 -3.49 15.67 22.00
C TYR A 327 -3.07 14.85 23.21
N GLU A 328 -3.68 15.06 24.36
CA GLU A 328 -3.46 14.28 25.58
C GLU A 328 -3.85 12.80 25.42
N ARG A 329 -4.63 12.47 24.40
CA ARG A 329 -4.94 11.08 24.05
C ARG A 329 -3.89 10.42 23.17
N THR A 330 -2.98 11.19 22.58
CA THR A 330 -1.91 10.72 21.69
C THR A 330 -0.55 11.13 22.18
N SER A 331 0.51 10.51 21.70
CA SER A 331 1.88 10.84 22.06
C SER A 331 2.31 12.27 21.64
N PHE A 332 1.51 12.96 20.84
CA PHE A 332 1.85 14.33 20.39
C PHE A 332 1.78 15.36 21.52
N ALA A 333 1.06 15.09 22.60
CA ALA A 333 1.07 15.92 23.80
C ALA A 333 2.43 16.00 24.49
N VAL A 334 3.23 14.96 24.37
CA VAL A 334 4.55 14.89 25.01
C VAL A 334 5.69 15.41 24.14
N ARG A 335 5.38 16.04 23.00
CA ARG A 335 6.27 16.79 22.12
C ARG A 335 7.51 15.98 21.70
N GLU A 336 8.70 16.31 22.21
CA GLU A 336 9.97 15.65 21.90
C GLU A 336 10.00 14.16 22.32
N GLU A 337 9.14 13.76 23.23
CA GLU A 337 8.96 12.36 23.64
C GLU A 337 7.85 11.66 22.83
N GLY A 338 7.28 12.36 21.84
CA GLY A 338 6.34 11.78 20.87
C GLY A 338 6.96 10.57 20.17
N LYS A 339 6.11 9.59 19.81
CA LYS A 339 6.59 8.29 19.29
C LYS A 339 6.97 8.38 17.83
N GLU A 340 6.02 8.27 16.96
CA GLU A 340 6.19 8.29 15.51
C GLU A 340 5.28 9.34 14.89
N TRP A 341 5.69 9.84 13.74
CA TRP A 341 4.88 10.74 12.95
C TRP A 341 4.94 10.35 11.48
N VAL A 342 3.80 9.94 10.93
CA VAL A 342 3.62 9.83 9.48
C VAL A 342 3.17 11.19 8.98
N GLY A 343 4.13 12.03 8.62
CA GLY A 343 3.86 13.34 8.02
C GLY A 343 3.36 13.20 6.59
N THR A 344 2.59 14.18 6.11
CA THR A 344 2.00 14.17 4.77
C THR A 344 1.31 12.82 4.48
N ALA A 345 0.50 12.37 5.45
CA ALA A 345 -0.19 11.10 5.39
C ALA A 345 -1.06 10.98 4.12
N ALA A 346 -1.36 9.76 3.71
CA ALA A 346 -2.17 9.48 2.52
C ALA A 346 -3.67 9.77 2.75
N ALA A 347 -3.97 10.96 3.27
CA ALA A 347 -5.31 11.36 3.70
C ALA A 347 -6.35 11.33 2.57
N LEU A 348 -5.96 11.73 1.35
CA LEU A 348 -6.84 11.68 0.19
C LEU A 348 -7.29 10.24 -0.11
N TRP A 349 -6.38 9.27 0.00
CA TRP A 349 -6.72 7.87 -0.19
C TRP A 349 -7.64 7.33 0.92
N GLY A 350 -7.51 7.83 2.15
CA GLY A 350 -8.49 7.55 3.21
C GLY A 350 -9.89 8.06 2.84
N ILE A 351 -9.99 9.28 2.33
CA ILE A 351 -11.25 9.83 1.85
C ILE A 351 -11.82 8.99 0.70
N THR A 352 -10.97 8.58 -0.26
CA THR A 352 -11.37 7.69 -1.36
C THR A 352 -11.95 6.37 -0.84
N ALA A 353 -11.27 5.73 0.12
CA ALA A 353 -11.75 4.50 0.74
C ALA A 353 -13.10 4.72 1.46
N GLY A 354 -13.26 5.86 2.14
CA GLY A 354 -14.53 6.25 2.76
C GLY A 354 -15.66 6.38 1.74
N VAL A 355 -15.40 7.05 0.60
CA VAL A 355 -16.38 7.16 -0.51
C VAL A 355 -16.74 5.79 -1.07
N TYR A 356 -15.73 4.93 -1.29
CA TYR A 356 -15.95 3.57 -1.78
C TYR A 356 -16.81 2.75 -0.82
N LEU A 357 -16.48 2.76 0.47
CA LEU A 357 -17.23 2.03 1.49
C LEU A 357 -18.67 2.55 1.64
N ALA A 358 -18.87 3.87 1.57
CA ALA A 358 -20.19 4.48 1.59
C ALA A 358 -21.04 4.08 0.37
N LEU A 359 -20.43 3.97 -0.82
CA LEU A 359 -21.10 3.50 -2.02
C LEU A 359 -21.47 2.02 -1.94
N MET A 360 -20.52 1.18 -1.55
CA MET A 360 -20.68 -0.27 -1.50
C MET A 360 -21.63 -0.68 -0.39
N GLY A 361 -21.47 -0.10 0.79
CA GLY A 361 -22.19 -0.50 1.98
C GLY A 361 -21.95 -1.97 2.34
N ARG A 362 -22.59 -2.44 3.38
CA ARG A 362 -22.46 -3.84 3.85
C ARG A 362 -22.76 -4.87 2.74
N ARG A 363 -23.84 -4.65 2.01
CA ARG A 363 -24.27 -5.58 0.96
C ARG A 363 -23.27 -5.63 -0.20
N GLY A 364 -22.79 -4.48 -0.65
CA GLY A 364 -21.80 -4.42 -1.74
C GLY A 364 -20.48 -5.09 -1.37
N MET A 365 -20.01 -4.97 -0.12
CA MET A 365 -18.82 -5.66 0.35
C MET A 365 -19.00 -7.19 0.36
N VAL A 366 -20.19 -7.70 0.74
CA VAL A 366 -20.48 -9.13 0.64
C VAL A 366 -20.49 -9.59 -0.82
N GLU A 367 -21.20 -8.88 -1.69
CA GLU A 367 -21.26 -9.21 -3.14
C GLU A 367 -19.87 -9.17 -3.79
N LEU A 368 -19.00 -8.22 -3.37
CA LEU A 368 -17.61 -8.14 -3.81
C LEU A 368 -16.82 -9.40 -3.41
N GLY A 369 -16.84 -9.76 -2.13
CA GLY A 369 -16.12 -10.91 -1.60
C GLY A 369 -16.59 -12.22 -2.23
N GLU A 370 -17.90 -12.47 -2.26
CA GLU A 370 -18.49 -13.65 -2.91
C GLU A 370 -18.14 -13.73 -4.40
N GLY A 371 -18.18 -12.58 -5.09
CA GLY A 371 -17.83 -12.47 -6.50
C GLY A 371 -16.37 -12.81 -6.78
N MET A 372 -15.44 -12.34 -5.95
CA MET A 372 -14.03 -12.68 -6.04
C MET A 372 -13.79 -14.17 -5.79
N MET A 373 -14.34 -14.71 -4.70
CA MET A 373 -14.19 -16.15 -4.38
C MET A 373 -14.71 -17.06 -5.49
N ALA A 374 -15.88 -16.76 -6.07
CA ALA A 374 -16.45 -17.55 -7.14
C ALA A 374 -15.56 -17.57 -8.40
N ARG A 375 -15.03 -16.40 -8.80
CA ARG A 375 -14.13 -16.26 -9.96
C ARG A 375 -12.78 -16.94 -9.72
N THR A 376 -12.22 -16.74 -8.55
CA THR A 376 -10.96 -17.36 -8.14
C THR A 376 -11.08 -18.89 -8.14
N ARG A 377 -12.15 -19.42 -7.57
CA ARG A 377 -12.40 -20.87 -7.58
C ARG A 377 -12.54 -21.38 -9.01
N TYR A 378 -13.29 -20.67 -9.86
CA TYR A 378 -13.41 -21.04 -11.28
C TYR A 378 -12.05 -21.05 -11.98
N ALA A 379 -11.22 -20.03 -11.80
CA ALA A 379 -9.88 -19.98 -12.40
C ALA A 379 -8.99 -21.13 -11.90
N MET A 380 -8.99 -21.38 -10.58
CA MET A 380 -8.23 -22.49 -9.98
C MET A 380 -8.65 -23.86 -10.55
N ASP A 381 -9.95 -24.16 -10.61
CA ASP A 381 -10.45 -25.43 -11.13
C ASP A 381 -10.08 -25.61 -12.60
N ARG A 382 -10.13 -24.54 -13.39
CA ARG A 382 -9.75 -24.57 -14.81
C ARG A 382 -8.26 -24.75 -15.03
N LEU A 383 -7.43 -23.98 -14.32
CA LEU A 383 -5.96 -24.08 -14.40
C LEU A 383 -5.46 -25.43 -13.89
N GLY A 384 -5.97 -25.91 -12.75
CA GLY A 384 -5.60 -27.18 -12.15
C GLY A 384 -5.99 -28.41 -13.01
N SER A 385 -6.88 -28.24 -14.00
CA SER A 385 -7.21 -29.29 -14.98
C SER A 385 -6.21 -29.41 -16.13
N LEU A 386 -5.27 -28.43 -16.27
CA LEU A 386 -4.29 -28.43 -17.35
C LEU A 386 -3.15 -29.42 -17.08
N PRO A 387 -2.66 -30.13 -18.11
CA PRO A 387 -1.51 -31.01 -17.97
C PRO A 387 -0.27 -30.23 -17.50
N GLY A 388 0.42 -30.75 -16.48
CA GLY A 388 1.64 -30.15 -15.97
C GLY A 388 1.45 -28.93 -15.06
N VAL A 389 0.23 -28.44 -14.87
CA VAL A 389 -0.11 -27.36 -13.95
C VAL A 389 -0.61 -27.95 -12.62
N ARG A 390 -0.09 -27.46 -11.50
CA ARG A 390 -0.53 -27.85 -10.16
C ARG A 390 -0.88 -26.63 -9.34
N LEU A 391 -1.74 -26.81 -8.35
CA LEU A 391 -2.09 -25.81 -7.36
C LEU A 391 -1.63 -26.32 -5.99
N PRO A 392 -0.49 -25.86 -5.47
CA PRO A 392 0.10 -26.41 -4.23
C PRO A 392 -0.87 -26.38 -3.04
N PHE A 393 -1.69 -25.34 -2.96
CA PHE A 393 -2.61 -25.11 -1.84
C PHE A 393 -4.09 -25.23 -2.25
N ALA A 394 -4.41 -26.08 -3.24
CA ALA A 394 -5.78 -26.26 -3.73
C ALA A 394 -6.79 -26.73 -2.66
N GLY A 395 -6.32 -27.33 -1.58
CA GLY A 395 -7.13 -27.77 -0.43
C GLY A 395 -7.45 -26.66 0.57
N SER A 396 -6.77 -25.51 0.48
CA SER A 396 -6.95 -24.38 1.37
C SER A 396 -7.98 -23.38 0.81
N HIS A 397 -8.35 -22.38 1.62
CA HIS A 397 -9.32 -21.36 1.22
C HIS A 397 -8.60 -20.17 0.58
N HIS A 398 -9.19 -19.63 -0.49
CA HIS A 398 -8.67 -18.49 -1.24
C HIS A 398 -9.80 -17.47 -1.50
N VAL A 399 -9.45 -16.19 -1.57
CA VAL A 399 -10.42 -15.15 -1.93
C VAL A 399 -10.15 -14.61 -3.33
N LYS A 400 -8.92 -14.13 -3.61
CA LYS A 400 -8.56 -13.56 -4.92
C LYS A 400 -7.17 -13.98 -5.41
N GLU A 401 -6.28 -14.40 -4.53
CA GLU A 401 -4.94 -14.84 -4.90
C GLU A 401 -4.76 -16.33 -4.68
N PHE A 402 -3.93 -16.97 -5.51
CA PHE A 402 -3.57 -18.36 -5.42
C PHE A 402 -2.26 -18.67 -6.16
N VAL A 403 -1.56 -19.71 -5.73
CA VAL A 403 -0.29 -20.14 -6.32
C VAL A 403 -0.53 -21.18 -7.40
N VAL A 404 0.14 -21.01 -8.54
CA VAL A 404 0.16 -21.95 -9.68
C VAL A 404 1.57 -22.48 -9.87
N ASP A 405 1.80 -23.78 -9.71
CA ASP A 405 3.08 -24.44 -9.94
C ASP A 405 3.14 -24.98 -11.38
N LEU A 406 4.13 -24.50 -12.13
CA LEU A 406 4.41 -24.82 -13.53
C LEU A 406 5.58 -25.80 -13.68
N SER A 407 6.20 -26.28 -12.58
CA SER A 407 7.43 -27.09 -12.62
C SER A 407 7.32 -28.33 -13.53
N ALA A 408 6.16 -28.97 -13.57
CA ALA A 408 5.95 -30.18 -14.37
C ALA A 408 5.72 -29.91 -15.88
N THR A 409 5.60 -28.63 -16.29
CA THR A 409 5.54 -28.23 -17.71
C THR A 409 6.90 -28.24 -18.39
N GLY A 410 7.98 -28.24 -17.60
CA GLY A 410 9.38 -28.09 -18.08
C GLY A 410 9.74 -26.66 -18.48
N ARG A 411 8.89 -25.66 -18.22
CA ARG A 411 9.14 -24.25 -18.47
C ARG A 411 9.30 -23.47 -17.15
N THR A 412 10.06 -22.40 -17.21
CA THR A 412 10.16 -21.44 -16.12
C THR A 412 8.97 -20.50 -16.13
N VAL A 413 8.63 -19.91 -14.98
CA VAL A 413 7.60 -18.86 -14.90
C VAL A 413 7.93 -17.68 -15.81
N ALA A 414 9.21 -17.30 -15.90
CA ALA A 414 9.66 -16.20 -16.77
C ALA A 414 9.37 -16.50 -18.26
N GLU A 415 9.62 -17.72 -18.73
CA GLU A 415 9.33 -18.13 -20.11
C GLU A 415 7.83 -18.14 -20.39
N VAL A 416 7.03 -18.65 -19.45
CA VAL A 416 5.57 -18.66 -19.57
C VAL A 416 5.02 -17.22 -19.60
N ASN A 417 5.47 -16.34 -18.70
CA ASN A 417 5.03 -14.96 -18.65
C ASN A 417 5.43 -14.18 -19.91
N ALA A 418 6.62 -14.42 -20.46
CA ALA A 418 7.05 -13.81 -21.73
C ALA A 418 6.13 -14.22 -22.89
N ALA A 419 5.76 -15.50 -22.97
CA ALA A 419 4.86 -16.00 -23.99
C ALA A 419 3.41 -15.48 -23.79
N LEU A 420 2.92 -15.42 -22.54
CA LEU A 420 1.61 -14.85 -22.24
C LEU A 420 1.51 -13.37 -22.62
N LEU A 421 2.61 -12.62 -22.48
CA LEU A 421 2.62 -11.21 -22.88
C LEU A 421 2.41 -11.03 -24.39
N GLU A 422 2.85 -11.98 -25.23
CA GLU A 422 2.55 -11.99 -26.68
C GLU A 422 1.05 -12.17 -26.95
N HIS A 423 0.30 -12.77 -26.02
CA HIS A 423 -1.16 -12.88 -26.05
C HIS A 423 -1.87 -11.68 -25.38
N GLY A 424 -1.14 -10.62 -24.98
CA GLY A 424 -1.71 -9.47 -24.25
C GLY A 424 -2.09 -9.79 -22.81
N ILE A 425 -1.39 -10.73 -22.17
CA ILE A 425 -1.69 -11.15 -20.80
C ILE A 425 -0.45 -11.00 -19.92
N PHE A 426 -0.58 -10.26 -18.82
CA PHE A 426 0.35 -10.30 -17.71
C PHE A 426 -0.01 -11.49 -16.82
N GLY A 427 0.85 -12.50 -16.79
CA GLY A 427 0.66 -13.72 -15.98
C GLY A 427 0.89 -13.48 -14.49
N GLY A 428 0.99 -14.55 -13.71
CA GLY A 428 1.25 -14.48 -12.27
C GLY A 428 2.67 -13.97 -11.95
N LYS A 429 2.84 -13.40 -10.75
CA LYS A 429 4.16 -13.00 -10.25
C LYS A 429 5.04 -14.23 -10.03
N ASP A 430 6.26 -14.19 -10.54
CA ASP A 430 7.27 -15.25 -10.33
C ASP A 430 7.68 -15.32 -8.85
N LEU A 431 7.42 -16.46 -8.21
CA LEU A 431 7.78 -16.76 -6.83
C LEU A 431 9.07 -17.58 -6.70
N SER A 432 9.66 -18.04 -7.79
CA SER A 432 10.78 -19.01 -7.78
C SER A 432 12.01 -18.54 -7.01
N THR A 433 12.22 -17.22 -6.90
CA THR A 433 13.33 -16.62 -6.15
C THR A 433 12.96 -16.27 -4.71
N GLU A 434 11.68 -16.00 -4.42
CA GLU A 434 11.19 -15.65 -3.09
C GLU A 434 10.88 -16.91 -2.26
N PHE A 435 10.31 -17.94 -2.90
CA PHE A 435 9.90 -19.21 -2.32
C PHE A 435 10.46 -20.37 -3.16
N PRO A 436 11.78 -20.60 -3.14
CA PRO A 436 12.40 -21.62 -3.98
C PRO A 436 11.88 -23.05 -3.69
N GLU A 437 11.34 -23.28 -2.50
CA GLU A 437 10.69 -24.55 -2.11
C GLU A 437 9.39 -24.83 -2.88
N LEU A 438 8.76 -23.81 -3.47
CA LEU A 438 7.57 -23.95 -4.32
C LEU A 438 7.92 -24.20 -5.79
N GLY A 439 9.22 -24.26 -6.16
CA GLY A 439 9.66 -24.52 -7.52
C GLY A 439 9.33 -23.39 -8.50
N GLN A 440 8.92 -23.75 -9.73
CA GLN A 440 8.51 -22.79 -10.75
C GLN A 440 7.05 -22.36 -10.54
N SER A 441 6.81 -21.62 -9.46
CA SER A 441 5.49 -21.17 -9.06
C SER A 441 5.25 -19.70 -9.32
N ALA A 442 4.03 -19.38 -9.73
CA ALA A 442 3.54 -18.03 -9.96
C ALA A 442 2.36 -17.71 -9.04
N LEU A 443 2.34 -16.51 -8.47
CA LEU A 443 1.21 -15.97 -7.72
C LEU A 443 0.25 -15.29 -8.68
N CYS A 444 -0.94 -15.84 -8.84
CA CYS A 444 -2.01 -15.31 -9.67
C CYS A 444 -3.08 -14.61 -8.82
N CYS A 445 -3.71 -13.59 -9.39
CA CYS A 445 -4.81 -12.87 -8.79
C CYS A 445 -6.01 -12.77 -9.74
N VAL A 446 -7.21 -12.98 -9.20
CA VAL A 446 -8.49 -12.82 -9.91
C VAL A 446 -9.42 -12.01 -9.02
N THR A 447 -9.84 -10.85 -9.51
CA THR A 447 -10.76 -9.94 -8.81
C THR A 447 -12.14 -9.94 -9.49
N GLU A 448 -13.04 -9.10 -9.00
CA GLU A 448 -14.36 -8.86 -9.61
C GLU A 448 -14.26 -8.18 -10.97
N TYR A 449 -13.09 -7.63 -11.30
CA TYR A 449 -12.86 -6.91 -12.56
C TYR A 449 -12.98 -7.82 -13.79
N TYR A 450 -12.68 -9.12 -13.65
CA TYR A 450 -12.68 -10.09 -14.74
C TYR A 450 -14.00 -10.82 -14.83
N ASP A 451 -14.45 -11.01 -16.08
CA ASP A 451 -15.56 -11.89 -16.37
C ASP A 451 -15.09 -13.34 -16.64
N LYS A 452 -16.04 -14.20 -16.97
CA LYS A 452 -15.74 -15.62 -17.26
C LYS A 452 -14.89 -15.78 -18.52
N GLU A 453 -15.16 -14.97 -19.51
CA GLU A 453 -14.48 -14.99 -20.81
C GLU A 453 -13.00 -14.58 -20.65
N ASP A 454 -12.69 -13.60 -19.85
CA ASP A 454 -11.31 -13.18 -19.52
C ASP A 454 -10.53 -14.33 -18.86
N ILE A 455 -11.17 -15.03 -17.91
CA ILE A 455 -10.57 -16.18 -17.25
C ILE A 455 -10.36 -17.34 -18.24
N ASP A 456 -11.32 -17.61 -19.12
CA ASP A 456 -11.20 -18.66 -20.13
C ASP A 456 -10.09 -18.34 -21.15
N VAL A 457 -9.92 -17.07 -21.53
CA VAL A 457 -8.79 -16.62 -22.37
C VAL A 457 -7.46 -16.87 -21.65
N PHE A 458 -7.34 -16.48 -20.39
CA PHE A 458 -6.14 -16.75 -19.60
C PHE A 458 -5.81 -18.25 -19.54
N VAL A 459 -6.77 -19.10 -19.17
CA VAL A 459 -6.59 -20.55 -19.08
C VAL A 459 -6.17 -21.16 -20.43
N SER A 460 -6.80 -20.70 -21.52
CA SER A 460 -6.49 -21.19 -22.87
C SER A 460 -5.07 -20.79 -23.29
N SER A 461 -4.66 -19.56 -22.99
CA SER A 461 -3.30 -19.09 -23.27
C SER A 461 -2.26 -19.81 -22.41
N VAL A 462 -2.51 -20.06 -21.12
CA VAL A 462 -1.63 -20.89 -20.28
C VAL A 462 -1.48 -22.28 -20.88
N LYS A 463 -2.59 -22.92 -21.31
CA LYS A 463 -2.54 -24.23 -21.97
C LYS A 463 -1.66 -24.21 -23.21
N GLU A 464 -1.82 -23.21 -24.07
CA GLU A 464 -1.06 -23.09 -25.34
C GLU A 464 0.44 -22.92 -25.06
N VAL A 465 0.81 -22.01 -24.15
CA VAL A 465 2.22 -21.70 -23.86
C VAL A 465 2.93 -22.76 -23.03
N THR A 466 2.19 -23.69 -22.42
CA THR A 466 2.78 -24.80 -21.61
C THR A 466 2.72 -26.17 -22.31
N SER A 467 2.18 -26.25 -23.55
CA SER A 467 2.04 -27.48 -24.33
C SER A 467 3.31 -27.90 -25.13
#